data_0b86e123c724c7cb34a9ddfb4b9caa8b
#
_entry.id   0b86e123c724c7cb34a9ddfb4b9caa8b
#
_cell.length_a   1.000
_cell.length_b   1.000
_cell.length_c   1.000
_cell.angle_alpha   90.00
_cell.angle_beta   90.00
_cell.angle_gamma   90.00
#
_symmetry.space_group_name_H-M   'P 1'
#
loop_
_entity.id
_entity.type
_entity.pdbx_description
1 polymer ?
#
loop_
_entity_poly.entity_id
_entity_poly.type
_entity_poly.pdbx_seq_one_letter_code
_entity_poly.pdbx_strand_id
1 'polypeptide(L)'
;MSVAVAGIPGGRAKLITCVLPDDGTERRLLMLLREAHGITRADSVSCRGVAVLQAAKAPRNEVPEAVLTRVLNVVVDEAQAEEVFDFICAHAELTEPGRGMVYMVALNFATPLVMPAGE
;
A
#
# COMPACT_ATOMS: atom_id res chain seq x y z
N MET A 1 10.14 11.89 -15.30
CA MET A 1 10.40 13.31 -15.54
C MET A 1 9.66 14.17 -14.53
N SER A 2 10.39 15.01 -13.85
CA SER A 2 9.81 15.94 -12.88
C SER A 2 8.96 16.99 -13.56
N VAL A 3 7.83 17.31 -12.94
CA VAL A 3 6.93 18.35 -13.38
C VAL A 3 6.69 19.30 -12.22
N ALA A 4 6.77 20.60 -12.47
CA ALA A 4 6.40 21.60 -11.50
C ALA A 4 5.08 22.20 -11.94
N VAL A 5 4.08 22.18 -11.07
CA VAL A 5 2.78 22.79 -11.30
C VAL A 5 2.72 24.06 -10.48
N ALA A 6 2.66 25.21 -11.15
CA ALA A 6 2.63 26.51 -10.47
C ALA A 6 3.77 26.68 -9.46
N GLY A 7 4.95 26.20 -9.78
CA GLY A 7 6.12 26.31 -8.90
C GLY A 7 6.18 25.28 -7.78
N ILE A 8 5.22 24.36 -7.71
CA ILE A 8 5.20 23.33 -6.68
C ILE A 8 6.10 22.17 -7.14
N PRO A 9 7.09 21.75 -6.34
CA PRO A 9 7.95 20.63 -6.72
C PRO A 9 7.19 19.32 -6.71
N GLY A 10 7.59 18.42 -7.58
CA GLY A 10 6.98 17.09 -7.66
C GLY A 10 7.14 16.52 -9.06
N GLY A 11 6.39 15.46 -9.31
CA GLY A 11 6.43 14.78 -10.59
C GLY A 11 5.39 13.68 -10.67
N ARG A 12 5.46 12.91 -11.74
CA ARG A 12 4.61 11.76 -11.92
C ARG A 12 4.95 10.70 -10.90
N ALA A 13 3.93 10.04 -10.41
CA ALA A 13 4.08 9.06 -9.35
C ALA A 13 3.09 7.92 -9.54
N LYS A 14 3.20 6.92 -8.71
CA LYS A 14 2.25 5.82 -8.63
C LYS A 14 1.80 5.63 -7.19
N LEU A 15 0.55 5.27 -7.01
CA LEU A 15 0.02 4.86 -5.72
C LEU A 15 -0.09 3.35 -5.72
N ILE A 16 0.58 2.72 -4.78
CA ILE A 16 0.50 1.27 -4.57
C ILE A 16 -0.34 1.06 -3.32
N THR A 17 -1.43 0.32 -3.46
CA THR A 17 -2.33 0.01 -2.35
C THR A 17 -2.29 -1.47 -2.08
N CYS A 18 -2.03 -1.82 -0.82
CA CYS A 18 -1.99 -3.20 -0.36
C CYS A 18 -3.11 -3.43 0.64
N VAL A 19 -3.90 -4.46 0.41
CA VAL A 19 -4.91 -4.91 1.38
C VAL A 19 -4.36 -6.17 2.00
N LEU A 20 -4.00 -6.12 3.27
CA LEU A 20 -3.24 -7.15 3.95
C LEU A 20 -3.99 -7.67 5.17
N PRO A 21 -3.72 -8.92 5.60
CA PRO A 21 -4.25 -9.39 6.86
C PRO A 21 -3.63 -8.61 8.03
N ASP A 22 -4.36 -8.54 9.13
CA ASP A 22 -3.89 -7.84 10.34
C ASP A 22 -3.05 -8.80 11.19
N ASP A 23 -1.86 -9.10 10.70
CA ASP A 23 -0.94 -10.08 11.32
C ASP A 23 0.48 -9.54 11.48
N GLY A 24 0.65 -8.22 11.39
CA GLY A 24 1.97 -7.59 11.49
C GLY A 24 2.69 -7.42 10.16
N THR A 25 2.17 -7.97 9.08
CA THR A 25 2.81 -7.87 7.76
C THR A 25 2.95 -6.42 7.32
N GLU A 26 1.91 -5.58 7.52
CA GLU A 26 1.96 -4.18 7.08
C GLU A 26 3.04 -3.39 7.82
N ARG A 27 3.22 -3.65 9.12
CA ARG A 27 4.24 -2.94 9.90
C ARG A 27 5.64 -3.34 9.45
N ARG A 28 5.86 -4.63 9.23
CA ARG A 28 7.13 -5.13 8.73
C ARG A 28 7.43 -4.58 7.35
N LEU A 29 6.42 -4.52 6.50
CA LEU A 29 6.57 -4.02 5.14
C LEU A 29 6.91 -2.54 5.12
N LEU A 30 6.25 -1.73 5.96
CA LEU A 30 6.59 -0.31 6.10
C LEU A 30 8.04 -0.10 6.48
N MET A 31 8.53 -0.88 7.44
CA MET A 31 9.91 -0.79 7.88
C MET A 31 10.88 -1.17 6.76
N LEU A 32 10.59 -2.25 6.04
CA LEU A 32 11.44 -2.70 4.94
C LEU A 32 11.46 -1.70 3.78
N LEU A 33 10.32 -1.11 3.46
CA LEU A 33 10.24 -0.10 2.40
C LEU A 33 11.07 1.13 2.74
N ARG A 34 11.02 1.55 4.00
CA ARG A 34 11.80 2.67 4.47
C ARG A 34 13.30 2.38 4.40
N GLU A 35 13.72 1.22 4.87
CA GLU A 35 15.12 0.84 4.93
C GLU A 35 15.73 0.54 3.56
N ALA A 36 15.00 -0.19 2.71
CA ALA A 36 15.53 -0.64 1.43
C ALA A 36 15.34 0.38 0.30
N HIS A 37 14.26 1.15 0.36
CA HIS A 37 13.90 2.04 -0.75
C HIS A 37 13.71 3.50 -0.34
N GLY A 38 13.91 3.83 0.93
CA GLY A 38 13.76 5.21 1.40
C GLY A 38 12.35 5.76 1.31
N ILE A 39 11.35 4.90 1.35
CA ILE A 39 9.96 5.30 1.20
C ILE A 39 9.49 6.01 2.47
N THR A 40 8.97 7.23 2.31
CA THR A 40 8.42 8.03 3.41
C THR A 40 6.96 8.42 3.18
N ARG A 41 6.49 8.34 1.94
CA ARG A 41 5.09 8.69 1.60
C ARG A 41 4.23 7.43 1.67
N ALA A 42 4.03 6.95 2.89
CA ALA A 42 3.24 5.74 3.12
C ALA A 42 2.40 5.90 4.38
N ASP A 43 1.21 5.34 4.34
CA ASP A 43 0.34 5.32 5.52
C ASP A 43 -0.41 4.00 5.58
N SER A 44 -0.89 3.68 6.76
CA SER A 44 -1.59 2.43 7.01
C SER A 44 -2.86 2.72 7.80
N VAL A 45 -3.95 2.06 7.41
CA VAL A 45 -5.25 2.22 8.03
C VAL A 45 -5.82 0.84 8.35
N SER A 46 -6.39 0.70 9.55
CA SER A 46 -7.17 -0.48 9.90
C SER A 46 -8.55 -0.35 9.29
N CYS A 47 -9.07 -1.42 8.74
CA CYS A 47 -10.45 -1.44 8.32
C CYS A 47 -11.06 -2.83 8.54
N ARG A 48 -12.37 -2.87 8.56
CA ARG A 48 -13.12 -4.12 8.66
C ARG A 48 -13.84 -4.34 7.35
N GLY A 49 -13.80 -5.57 6.89
CA GLY A 49 -14.46 -5.89 5.64
C GLY A 49 -14.79 -7.37 5.55
N VAL A 50 -15.56 -7.70 4.56
CA VAL A 50 -15.91 -9.09 4.27
C VAL A 50 -15.45 -9.39 2.85
N ALA A 51 -14.48 -10.28 2.72
CA ALA A 51 -14.02 -10.73 1.42
C ALA A 51 -15.07 -11.66 0.79
N VAL A 52 -15.07 -11.68 -0.54
CA VAL A 52 -16.00 -12.56 -1.26
C VAL A 52 -15.87 -14.00 -0.81
N LEU A 53 -14.65 -14.46 -0.55
CA LEU A 53 -14.42 -15.82 -0.10
C LEU A 53 -15.06 -16.10 1.28
N GLN A 54 -14.99 -15.11 2.18
CA GLN A 54 -15.62 -15.22 3.50
C GLN A 54 -17.13 -15.27 3.37
N ALA A 55 -17.69 -14.44 2.48
CA ALA A 55 -19.11 -14.47 2.21
C ALA A 55 -19.57 -15.83 1.67
N ALA A 56 -18.75 -16.43 0.80
CA ALA A 56 -19.05 -17.75 0.24
C ALA A 56 -18.98 -18.87 1.28
N LYS A 57 -18.19 -18.70 2.34
CA LYS A 57 -18.03 -19.69 3.40
C LYS A 57 -19.06 -19.53 4.52
N ALA A 58 -19.76 -18.41 4.58
CA ALA A 58 -20.73 -18.17 5.64
C ALA A 58 -21.91 -19.11 5.51
N PRO A 59 -22.48 -19.59 6.64
CA PRO A 59 -23.70 -20.36 6.60
C PRO A 59 -24.82 -19.60 5.93
N ARG A 60 -25.71 -20.35 5.29
CA ARG A 60 -26.89 -19.77 4.65
C ARG A 60 -27.70 -18.99 5.69
N ASN A 61 -28.13 -17.79 5.34
CA ASN A 61 -28.92 -16.93 6.22
C ASN A 61 -28.12 -16.26 7.34
N GLU A 62 -26.81 -16.38 7.33
CA GLU A 62 -25.97 -15.66 8.28
C GLU A 62 -25.14 -14.61 7.57
N VAL A 63 -24.90 -13.49 8.26
CA VAL A 63 -24.01 -12.45 7.77
C VAL A 63 -22.58 -12.90 8.04
N PRO A 64 -21.69 -12.87 7.03
CA PRO A 64 -20.30 -13.23 7.27
C PRO A 64 -19.67 -12.32 8.31
N GLU A 65 -18.80 -12.88 9.13
CA GLU A 65 -18.07 -12.12 10.12
C GLU A 65 -17.09 -11.16 9.44
N ALA A 66 -17.07 -9.90 9.86
CA ALA A 66 -16.13 -8.93 9.38
C ALA A 66 -14.73 -9.24 9.90
N VAL A 67 -13.74 -9.17 9.02
CA VAL A 67 -12.35 -9.46 9.37
C VAL A 67 -11.57 -8.17 9.36
N LEU A 68 -10.74 -7.98 10.37
CA LEU A 68 -9.86 -6.83 10.45
C LEU A 68 -8.75 -6.96 9.42
N THR A 69 -8.60 -5.95 8.60
CA THR A 69 -7.56 -5.88 7.60
C THR A 69 -6.79 -4.58 7.73
N ARG A 70 -5.62 -4.55 7.10
CA ARG A 70 -4.79 -3.35 7.01
C ARG A 70 -4.71 -2.91 5.56
N VAL A 71 -4.92 -1.63 5.33
CA VAL A 71 -4.73 -1.04 4.01
C VAL A 71 -3.49 -0.17 4.08
N LEU A 72 -2.50 -0.50 3.30
CA LEU A 72 -1.25 0.23 3.21
C LEU A 72 -1.22 0.97 1.88
N ASN A 73 -1.05 2.29 1.93
CA ASN A 73 -0.91 3.13 0.74
C ASN A 73 0.51 3.65 0.66
N VAL A 74 1.12 3.50 -0.49
CA VAL A 74 2.50 3.90 -0.73
C VAL A 74 2.55 4.75 -1.99
N VAL A 75 3.09 5.96 -1.90
CA VAL A 75 3.29 6.82 -3.05
C VAL A 75 4.77 6.77 -3.43
N VAL A 76 5.05 6.40 -4.67
CA VAL A 76 6.41 6.29 -5.18
C VAL A 76 6.55 7.07 -6.48
N ASP A 77 7.75 7.54 -6.76
CA ASP A 77 8.04 8.17 -8.04
C ASP A 77 7.88 7.14 -9.15
N GLU A 78 7.43 7.59 -10.31
CA GLU A 78 7.19 6.70 -11.44
C GLU A 78 8.40 5.82 -11.77
N ALA A 79 9.60 6.38 -11.66
CA ALA A 79 10.83 5.65 -11.97
C ALA A 79 11.13 4.47 -11.04
N GLN A 80 10.63 4.51 -9.79
CA GLN A 80 10.83 3.43 -8.81
C GLN A 80 9.65 2.47 -8.71
N ALA A 81 8.56 2.79 -9.36
CA ALA A 81 7.28 2.14 -9.07
C ALA A 81 7.31 0.62 -9.27
N GLU A 82 7.88 0.18 -10.36
CA GLU A 82 7.91 -1.25 -10.70
C GLU A 82 8.76 -2.04 -9.71
N GLU A 83 9.93 -1.50 -9.38
CA GLU A 83 10.82 -2.12 -8.41
C GLU A 83 10.18 -2.22 -7.03
N VAL A 84 9.53 -1.14 -6.59
CA VAL A 84 8.87 -1.13 -5.28
C VAL A 84 7.66 -2.08 -5.28
N PHE A 85 6.91 -2.11 -6.36
CA PHE A 85 5.78 -3.03 -6.48
C PHE A 85 6.23 -4.49 -6.35
N ASP A 86 7.29 -4.86 -7.06
CA ASP A 86 7.84 -6.23 -7.01
C ASP A 86 8.36 -6.55 -5.61
N PHE A 87 9.01 -5.59 -4.97
CA PHE A 87 9.49 -5.73 -3.60
C PHE A 87 8.33 -6.03 -2.63
N ILE A 88 7.23 -5.29 -2.76
CA ILE A 88 6.04 -5.49 -1.93
C ILE A 88 5.45 -6.89 -2.15
N CYS A 89 5.31 -7.29 -3.40
CA CYS A 89 4.74 -8.60 -3.71
C CYS A 89 5.57 -9.73 -3.11
N ALA A 90 6.88 -9.62 -3.17
CA ALA A 90 7.77 -10.63 -2.62
C ALA A 90 7.71 -10.69 -1.10
N HIS A 91 7.77 -9.54 -0.44
CA HIS A 91 7.85 -9.49 1.03
C HIS A 91 6.52 -9.69 1.74
N ALA A 92 5.40 -9.43 1.05
CA ALA A 92 4.08 -9.69 1.60
C ALA A 92 3.54 -11.07 1.20
N GLU A 93 4.29 -11.83 0.42
CA GLU A 93 3.92 -13.17 -0.01
C GLU A 93 2.57 -13.19 -0.73
N LEU A 94 2.35 -12.20 -1.58
CA LEU A 94 1.04 -12.00 -2.22
C LEU A 94 0.70 -13.03 -3.29
N THR A 95 1.64 -13.90 -3.63
CA THR A 95 1.36 -15.04 -4.50
C THR A 95 0.69 -16.19 -3.76
N GLU A 96 0.72 -16.16 -2.42
CA GLU A 96 0.10 -17.19 -1.60
C GLU A 96 -1.38 -16.88 -1.39
N PRO A 97 -2.26 -17.90 -1.40
CA PRO A 97 -3.68 -17.69 -1.14
C PRO A 97 -3.92 -17.07 0.25
N GLY A 98 -4.86 -16.14 0.32
CA GLY A 98 -5.27 -15.54 1.59
C GLY A 98 -4.34 -14.46 2.13
N ARG A 99 -3.32 -14.08 1.38
CA ARG A 99 -2.38 -13.05 1.83
C ARG A 99 -2.81 -11.63 1.49
N GLY A 100 -3.91 -11.47 0.77
CA GLY A 100 -4.42 -10.16 0.41
C GLY A 100 -4.22 -9.83 -1.05
N MET A 101 -4.20 -8.54 -1.36
CA MET A 101 -4.02 -8.10 -2.74
C MET A 101 -3.25 -6.79 -2.78
N VAL A 102 -2.67 -6.51 -3.92
CA VAL A 102 -1.98 -5.25 -4.18
C VAL A 102 -2.40 -4.75 -5.56
N TYR A 103 -2.53 -3.44 -5.69
CA TYR A 103 -2.75 -2.81 -6.98
C TYR A 103 -2.00 -1.49 -7.04
N MET A 104 -1.81 -1.00 -8.25
CA MET A 104 -1.06 0.21 -8.49
C MET A 104 -1.81 1.07 -9.50
N VAL A 105 -1.92 2.36 -9.20
CA VAL A 105 -2.56 3.32 -10.11
C VAL A 105 -1.61 4.48 -10.39
N ALA A 106 -1.74 5.06 -11.57
CA ALA A 106 -0.93 6.21 -11.94
C ALA A 106 -1.47 7.48 -11.31
N LEU A 107 -0.57 8.31 -10.82
CA LEU A 107 -0.85 9.66 -10.34
C LEU A 107 -0.23 10.64 -11.30
N ASN A 108 -1.00 11.61 -11.76
CA ASN A 108 -0.50 12.61 -12.71
C ASN A 108 0.59 13.46 -12.09
N PHE A 109 0.49 13.73 -10.78
CA PHE A 109 1.43 14.57 -10.08
C PHE A 109 1.34 14.27 -8.58
N ALA A 110 2.51 14.19 -7.93
CA ALA A 110 2.60 14.09 -6.47
C ALA A 110 3.76 14.94 -5.98
N THR A 111 3.56 15.58 -4.85
CA THR A 111 4.63 16.34 -4.20
C THR A 111 5.47 15.42 -3.34
N PRO A 112 6.73 15.78 -3.08
CA PRO A 112 7.53 15.06 -2.10
C PRO A 112 7.00 15.32 -0.68
N LEU A 113 7.21 14.36 0.20
CA LEU A 113 6.99 14.57 1.63
C LEU A 113 8.33 14.95 2.23
N VAL A 114 8.43 16.19 2.73
CA VAL A 114 9.66 16.69 3.34
C VAL A 114 9.44 16.78 4.84
N MET A 115 10.31 16.12 5.61
CA MET A 115 10.21 16.13 7.06
C MET A 115 10.62 17.52 7.58
N PRO A 116 9.96 18.00 8.65
CA PRO A 116 10.36 19.28 9.25
C PRO A 116 11.81 19.26 9.73
N ALA A 117 12.48 20.39 9.60
CA ALA A 117 13.86 20.54 10.07
C ALA A 117 13.90 20.41 11.60
N GLY A 118 14.91 19.72 12.11
CA GLY A 118 15.11 19.56 13.55
C GLY A 118 14.32 18.41 14.18
N GLU A 119 13.65 17.63 13.39
CA GLU A 119 12.86 16.47 13.86
C GLU A 119 13.65 15.16 13.89
#